data_fd6d574302702fc18ff998cf08170b80
#
_entry.id   fd6d574302702fc18ff998cf08170b80
#
_cell.length_a   1.000
_cell.length_b   1.000
_cell.length_c   1.000
_cell.angle_alpha   90.00
_cell.angle_beta   90.00
_cell.angle_gamma   90.00
#
_symmetry.space_group_name_H-M   'P 1'
#
loop_
_entity.id
_entity.type
_entity.pdbx_description
1 polymer ?
#
loop_
_entity_poly.entity_id
_entity_poly.type
_entity_poly.pdbx_seq_one_letter_code
_entity_poly.pdbx_strand_id
1 'polypeptide(L)'
;MFLSTTYPPYPMRVTLSPRTPVFVGRSQIVGADPALGARNQPIDLMTEAVLAALNDAGIAGSELELIGVVNGLFSHPNPGRDIARAVGAPDSHTVLTTWGGNTPIAFAANLGQRIAHGELDVAVMVGGEANASRDWSRKMGQAPLDPVDPDGFDRPETWGAPLVMDEPQDRALGADLPRNTYAVLESVLRAAAGESLDQARDTAAMLWAGYSAVAAGNPDLSGVSALPIAEIRNPSPSNRMVSWPYTKALCANNRVDHASAVILTSLGKAQELGLDPAQVVYLHGTVTATDTDVLLNRTSLSTIPGLDAAIAAVTHRWGSIDDFAHLDLYGCFPSIVRYSQQAMKLSPGRNLTVTGGLGFMGAPLNYAAGQSLSAMIRELRNDPGSMGMVQGNGGHTAKHALGVYSTVPPTVEPDVIAVDHPEPEVARAPDSHQGPGVLEGLTVEYSHDGPERFLGLVRTEEGRRLWATSNDSATMAAATTQELVGARVKLEAGVLQLVDVD
;
A
#
# COMPACT_ATOMS: atom_id res chain seq x y z
N MET A 1 -44.80 15.89 33.13
CA MET A 1 -43.93 17.04 32.85
C MET A 1 -42.96 16.58 31.77
N PHE A 2 -43.35 16.78 30.50
CA PHE A 2 -42.56 16.32 29.34
C PHE A 2 -41.54 17.40 29.00
N LEU A 3 -40.25 17.10 29.17
CA LEU A 3 -39.17 17.95 28.69
C LEU A 3 -39.06 17.78 27.16
N SER A 4 -39.47 18.80 26.42
CA SER A 4 -39.25 18.93 24.99
C SER A 4 -37.77 19.21 24.76
N THR A 5 -37.05 18.23 24.27
CA THR A 5 -35.72 18.42 23.69
C THR A 5 -35.87 19.06 22.30
N THR A 6 -35.76 20.37 22.27
CA THR A 6 -35.61 21.11 21.00
C THR A 6 -34.24 20.78 20.39
N TYR A 7 -34.26 20.04 19.28
CA TYR A 7 -33.09 19.93 18.40
C TYR A 7 -32.69 21.33 17.89
N PRO A 8 -31.39 21.67 17.86
CA PRO A 8 -30.98 22.95 17.28
C PRO A 8 -31.31 22.96 15.78
N PRO A 9 -31.74 24.13 15.26
CA PRO A 9 -32.12 24.25 13.86
C PRO A 9 -30.87 24.19 12.95
N TYR A 10 -31.03 23.49 11.86
CA TYR A 10 -30.21 23.44 10.62
C TYR A 10 -28.71 23.73 10.76
N PRO A 11 -27.84 22.85 10.21
CA PRO A 11 -26.42 23.17 10.16
C PRO A 11 -26.23 24.48 9.39
N MET A 12 -25.54 25.44 10.00
CA MET A 12 -25.06 26.63 9.30
C MET A 12 -24.39 26.16 8.00
N ARG A 13 -24.76 26.74 6.85
CA ARG A 13 -24.01 26.56 5.62
C ARG A 13 -22.57 27.00 5.91
N VAL A 14 -21.67 26.03 6.07
CA VAL A 14 -20.24 26.31 6.11
C VAL A 14 -19.91 26.90 4.74
N THR A 15 -19.54 28.15 4.70
CA THR A 15 -18.97 28.74 3.49
C THR A 15 -17.59 28.11 3.35
N LEU A 16 -17.43 27.24 2.36
CA LEU A 16 -16.13 26.63 2.07
C LEU A 16 -15.09 27.72 1.80
N SER A 17 -13.90 27.53 2.32
CA SER A 17 -12.75 28.35 1.98
C SER A 17 -12.46 28.25 0.47
N PRO A 18 -12.18 29.33 -0.24
CA PRO A 18 -11.64 29.23 -1.60
C PRO A 18 -10.34 28.42 -1.66
N ARG A 19 -9.67 28.23 -0.51
CA ARG A 19 -8.44 27.42 -0.37
C ARG A 19 -8.71 25.95 -0.08
N THR A 20 -9.98 25.51 0.01
CA THR A 20 -10.31 24.10 0.19
C THR A 20 -9.67 23.26 -0.90
N PRO A 21 -8.83 22.24 -0.55
CA PRO A 21 -8.15 21.41 -1.54
C PRO A 21 -9.10 20.41 -2.20
N VAL A 22 -9.00 20.31 -3.52
CA VAL A 22 -9.82 19.43 -4.34
C VAL A 22 -8.98 18.70 -5.38
N PHE A 23 -9.37 17.48 -5.71
CA PHE A 23 -8.86 16.75 -6.86
C PHE A 23 -9.68 17.09 -8.10
N VAL A 24 -9.01 17.41 -9.18
CA VAL A 24 -9.64 17.84 -10.44
C VAL A 24 -9.21 17.01 -11.64
N GLY A 25 -8.08 16.31 -11.56
CA GLY A 25 -7.58 15.46 -12.62
C GLY A 25 -7.06 14.12 -12.09
N ARG A 26 -7.23 13.08 -12.88
CA ARG A 26 -6.73 11.74 -12.58
C ARG A 26 -6.28 11.02 -13.85
N SER A 27 -5.37 10.06 -13.71
CA SER A 27 -5.01 9.16 -14.80
C SER A 27 -4.56 7.80 -14.30
N GLN A 28 -4.56 6.83 -15.19
CA GLN A 28 -3.95 5.51 -15.01
C GLN A 28 -3.36 5.08 -16.35
N ILE A 29 -2.07 4.76 -16.36
CA ILE A 29 -1.33 4.28 -17.53
C ILE A 29 -0.89 2.85 -17.28
N VAL A 30 -1.15 1.98 -18.26
CA VAL A 30 -0.63 0.62 -18.33
C VAL A 30 0.27 0.57 -19.56
N GLY A 31 1.56 0.38 -19.33
CA GLY A 31 2.56 0.30 -20.39
C GLY A 31 2.34 -0.90 -21.31
N ALA A 32 2.80 -0.80 -22.54
CA ALA A 32 2.73 -1.88 -23.49
C ALA A 32 3.58 -3.09 -23.05
N ASP A 33 3.17 -4.30 -23.44
CA ASP A 33 3.85 -5.54 -23.05
C ASP A 33 5.29 -5.59 -23.58
N PRO A 34 6.31 -5.68 -22.72
CA PRO A 34 7.70 -5.81 -23.15
C PRO A 34 7.98 -7.05 -24.03
N ALA A 35 7.22 -8.13 -23.84
CA ALA A 35 7.34 -9.33 -24.66
C ALA A 35 6.96 -9.08 -26.14
N LEU A 36 6.18 -8.04 -26.42
CA LEU A 36 5.82 -7.60 -27.77
C LEU A 36 6.79 -6.55 -28.34
N GLY A 37 7.94 -6.33 -27.68
CA GLY A 37 8.99 -5.42 -28.12
C GLY A 37 8.93 -4.01 -27.53
N ALA A 38 7.98 -3.73 -26.64
CA ALA A 38 7.96 -2.47 -25.92
C ALA A 38 9.13 -2.37 -24.93
N ARG A 39 9.62 -1.15 -24.73
CA ARG A 39 10.63 -0.84 -23.73
C ARG A 39 10.21 0.40 -22.98
N ASN A 40 9.26 0.20 -22.04
CA ASN A 40 8.75 1.30 -21.25
C ASN A 40 9.84 1.86 -20.33
N GLN A 41 9.84 3.17 -20.16
CA GLN A 41 10.69 3.87 -19.20
C GLN A 41 9.80 4.44 -18.08
N PRO A 42 10.22 4.41 -16.82
CA PRO A 42 9.41 4.95 -15.73
C PRO A 42 9.05 6.43 -15.93
N ILE A 43 10.00 7.25 -16.39
CA ILE A 43 9.79 8.69 -16.59
C ILE A 43 8.80 8.95 -17.73
N ASP A 44 8.89 8.18 -18.82
CA ASP A 44 7.97 8.33 -19.97
C ASP A 44 6.54 7.98 -19.54
N LEU A 45 6.36 6.87 -18.81
CA LEU A 45 5.05 6.47 -18.27
C LEU A 45 4.48 7.52 -17.30
N MET A 46 5.33 8.07 -16.42
CA MET A 46 4.92 9.13 -15.50
C MET A 46 4.56 10.42 -16.25
N THR A 47 5.31 10.78 -17.28
CA THR A 47 5.01 11.93 -18.14
C THR A 47 3.67 11.75 -18.85
N GLU A 48 3.42 10.58 -19.42
CA GLU A 48 2.14 10.24 -20.05
C GLU A 48 1.00 10.33 -19.03
N ALA A 49 1.23 9.84 -17.80
CA ALA A 49 0.24 9.92 -16.72
C ALA A 49 -0.09 11.38 -16.37
N VAL A 50 0.90 12.26 -16.26
CA VAL A 50 0.65 13.68 -15.99
C VAL A 50 -0.11 14.34 -17.14
N LEU A 51 0.28 14.11 -18.39
CA LEU A 51 -0.44 14.64 -19.57
C LEU A 51 -1.90 14.17 -19.61
N ALA A 52 -2.13 12.88 -19.31
CA ALA A 52 -3.49 12.33 -19.24
C ALA A 52 -4.32 12.96 -18.11
N ALA A 53 -3.72 13.18 -16.93
CA ALA A 53 -4.40 13.85 -15.81
C ALA A 53 -4.69 15.33 -16.09
N LEU A 54 -3.80 16.04 -16.79
CA LEU A 54 -4.03 17.41 -17.26
C LEU A 54 -5.20 17.48 -18.24
N ASN A 55 -5.26 16.50 -19.16
CA ASN A 55 -6.38 16.40 -20.11
C ASN A 55 -7.70 16.08 -19.41
N ASP A 56 -7.69 15.19 -18.40
CA ASP A 56 -8.87 14.86 -17.58
C ASP A 56 -9.38 16.09 -16.82
N ALA A 57 -8.48 16.91 -16.28
CA ALA A 57 -8.82 18.16 -15.61
C ALA A 57 -9.20 19.30 -16.56
N GLY A 58 -8.81 19.25 -17.83
CA GLY A 58 -9.00 20.34 -18.79
C GLY A 58 -8.09 21.55 -18.53
N ILE A 59 -6.88 21.35 -17.96
CA ILE A 59 -5.93 22.44 -17.65
C ILE A 59 -4.62 22.27 -18.42
N ALA A 60 -3.93 23.40 -18.66
CA ALA A 60 -2.62 23.39 -19.28
C ALA A 60 -1.51 23.01 -18.30
N GLY A 61 -0.43 22.41 -18.80
CA GLY A 61 0.73 22.08 -17.95
C GLY A 61 1.35 23.29 -17.26
N SER A 62 1.30 24.47 -17.91
CA SER A 62 1.79 25.75 -17.35
C SER A 62 1.10 26.20 -16.08
N GLU A 63 -0.04 25.63 -15.71
CA GLU A 63 -0.70 25.89 -14.42
C GLU A 63 -0.05 25.12 -13.26
N LEU A 64 0.76 24.12 -13.53
CA LEU A 64 1.41 23.33 -12.48
C LEU A 64 2.51 24.13 -11.78
N GLU A 65 2.37 24.36 -10.50
CA GLU A 65 3.36 25.02 -9.65
C GLU A 65 4.27 24.02 -8.95
N LEU A 66 3.78 22.76 -8.75
CA LEU A 66 4.55 21.71 -8.11
C LEU A 66 4.32 20.35 -8.80
N ILE A 67 5.42 19.65 -9.06
CA ILE A 67 5.43 18.26 -9.51
C ILE A 67 6.06 17.40 -8.41
N GLY A 68 5.21 16.63 -7.73
CA GLY A 68 5.60 15.70 -6.69
C GLY A 68 5.69 14.27 -7.22
N VAL A 69 6.89 13.69 -7.20
CA VAL A 69 7.12 12.32 -7.63
C VAL A 69 7.26 11.39 -6.42
N VAL A 70 6.47 10.34 -6.38
CA VAL A 70 6.65 9.28 -5.38
C VAL A 70 7.80 8.38 -5.80
N ASN A 71 8.80 8.26 -4.93
CA ASN A 71 10.06 7.57 -5.20
C ASN A 71 9.85 6.08 -5.51
N GLY A 72 10.68 5.55 -6.40
CA GLY A 72 10.62 4.18 -6.90
C GLY A 72 11.99 3.57 -7.18
N LEU A 73 12.04 2.49 -7.96
CA LEU A 73 13.28 1.79 -8.31
C LEU A 73 14.09 2.47 -9.44
N PHE A 74 13.60 3.57 -9.99
CA PHE A 74 14.38 4.37 -10.94
C PHE A 74 15.51 5.11 -10.22
N SER A 75 16.63 5.30 -10.92
CA SER A 75 17.82 5.98 -10.37
C SER A 75 17.96 7.43 -10.83
N HIS A 76 16.88 8.02 -11.35
CA HIS A 76 16.87 9.39 -11.83
C HIS A 76 17.00 10.40 -10.67
N PRO A 77 17.94 11.36 -10.71
CA PRO A 77 18.20 12.28 -9.60
C PRO A 77 17.04 13.27 -9.35
N ASN A 78 16.35 13.72 -10.41
CA ASN A 78 15.17 14.59 -10.32
C ASN A 78 14.16 14.26 -11.44
N PRO A 79 13.38 13.18 -11.31
CA PRO A 79 12.40 12.79 -12.33
C PRO A 79 11.34 13.88 -12.56
N GLY A 80 10.99 14.63 -11.52
CA GLY A 80 10.02 15.74 -11.61
C GLY A 80 10.47 16.84 -12.57
N ARG A 81 11.77 17.08 -12.72
CA ARG A 81 12.28 18.12 -13.62
C ARG A 81 12.10 17.75 -15.09
N ASP A 82 12.31 16.48 -15.45
CA ASP A 82 12.08 16.04 -16.82
C ASP A 82 10.60 16.01 -17.18
N ILE A 83 9.77 15.55 -16.24
CA ILE A 83 8.31 15.62 -16.39
C ILE A 83 7.88 17.08 -16.56
N ALA A 84 8.36 18.02 -15.73
CA ALA A 84 8.05 19.44 -15.82
C ALA A 84 8.33 20.02 -17.20
N ARG A 85 9.52 19.74 -17.76
CA ARG A 85 9.89 20.19 -19.10
C ARG A 85 8.96 19.60 -20.17
N ALA A 86 8.67 18.31 -20.08
CA ALA A 86 7.85 17.60 -21.07
C ALA A 86 6.39 18.06 -21.08
N VAL A 87 5.83 18.46 -19.92
CA VAL A 87 4.43 18.91 -19.81
C VAL A 87 4.24 20.43 -19.97
N GLY A 88 5.33 21.17 -20.22
CA GLY A 88 5.25 22.63 -20.41
C GLY A 88 5.23 23.45 -19.13
N ALA A 89 5.76 22.91 -18.03
CA ALA A 89 5.86 23.54 -16.70
C ALA A 89 7.32 23.59 -16.19
N PRO A 90 8.30 24.13 -16.94
CA PRO A 90 9.73 24.00 -16.63
C PRO A 90 10.13 24.65 -15.31
N ASP A 91 9.37 25.64 -14.83
CA ASP A 91 9.63 26.39 -13.62
C ASP A 91 8.96 25.80 -12.37
N SER A 92 8.18 24.73 -12.51
CA SER A 92 7.53 24.06 -11.38
C SER A 92 8.54 23.61 -10.32
N HIS A 93 8.15 23.79 -9.06
CA HIS A 93 8.88 23.17 -7.94
C HIS A 93 8.83 21.64 -8.04
N THR A 94 9.92 20.96 -7.72
CA THR A 94 9.98 19.49 -7.79
C THR A 94 10.22 18.87 -6.43
N VAL A 95 9.43 17.86 -6.11
CA VAL A 95 9.51 17.09 -4.86
C VAL A 95 9.72 15.61 -5.20
N LEU A 96 10.66 14.97 -4.52
CA LEU A 96 10.82 13.51 -4.53
C LEU A 96 10.57 12.97 -3.13
N THR A 97 9.64 12.03 -2.98
CA THR A 97 9.30 11.51 -1.67
C THR A 97 10.33 10.47 -1.18
N THR A 98 10.32 10.19 0.12
CA THR A 98 10.96 8.98 0.66
C THR A 98 10.13 7.74 0.33
N TRP A 99 10.67 6.56 0.69
CA TRP A 99 10.03 5.26 0.44
C TRP A 99 8.87 4.98 1.41
N GLY A 100 7.82 4.32 0.92
CA GLY A 100 6.70 3.82 1.72
C GLY A 100 5.42 3.66 0.91
N GLY A 101 4.73 2.52 1.03
CA GLY A 101 3.46 2.30 0.36
C GLY A 101 2.30 3.16 0.89
N ASN A 102 2.45 3.77 2.08
CA ASN A 102 1.54 4.77 2.62
C ASN A 102 1.79 6.18 2.06
N THR A 103 2.98 6.40 1.47
CA THR A 103 3.47 7.70 1.01
C THR A 103 2.51 8.42 0.05
N PRO A 104 1.90 7.79 -0.95
CA PRO A 104 1.00 8.51 -1.87
C PRO A 104 -0.17 9.19 -1.14
N ILE A 105 -0.79 8.52 -0.19
CA ILE A 105 -1.93 9.07 0.55
C ILE A 105 -1.49 10.19 1.50
N ALA A 106 -0.40 9.98 2.21
CA ALA A 106 0.15 10.99 3.12
C ALA A 106 0.68 12.23 2.36
N PHE A 107 1.30 12.02 1.19
CA PHE A 107 1.82 13.11 0.37
C PHE A 107 0.72 13.90 -0.33
N ALA A 108 -0.33 13.25 -0.83
CA ALA A 108 -1.51 13.93 -1.36
C ALA A 108 -2.16 14.84 -0.29
N ALA A 109 -2.22 14.38 0.96
CA ALA A 109 -2.69 15.20 2.08
C ALA A 109 -1.76 16.38 2.37
N ASN A 110 -0.44 16.21 2.32
CA ASN A 110 0.51 17.30 2.45
C ASN A 110 0.34 18.35 1.34
N LEU A 111 0.19 17.92 0.08
CA LEU A 111 -0.11 18.83 -1.02
C LEU A 111 -1.42 19.61 -0.77
N GLY A 112 -2.45 18.91 -0.27
CA GLY A 112 -3.71 19.54 0.15
C GLY A 112 -3.52 20.61 1.24
N GLN A 113 -2.69 20.33 2.26
CA GLN A 113 -2.34 21.32 3.30
C GLN A 113 -1.60 22.53 2.72
N ARG A 114 -0.61 22.32 1.84
CA ARG A 114 0.12 23.42 1.18
C ARG A 114 -0.83 24.31 0.36
N ILE A 115 -1.80 23.71 -0.34
CA ILE A 115 -2.87 24.43 -1.05
C ILE A 115 -3.75 25.20 -0.06
N ALA A 116 -4.21 24.57 1.02
CA ALA A 116 -5.04 25.21 2.04
C ALA A 116 -4.36 26.43 2.69
N HIS A 117 -3.05 26.35 2.92
CA HIS A 117 -2.25 27.44 3.48
C HIS A 117 -1.87 28.52 2.45
N GLY A 118 -2.19 28.34 1.17
CA GLY A 118 -1.87 29.31 0.12
C GLY A 118 -0.40 29.31 -0.32
N GLU A 119 0.32 28.24 -0.07
CA GLU A 119 1.72 28.09 -0.50
C GLU A 119 1.80 27.81 -2.00
N LEU A 120 0.76 27.20 -2.57
CA LEU A 120 0.62 26.90 -3.99
C LEU A 120 -0.86 26.75 -4.37
N ASP A 121 -1.16 26.86 -5.65
CA ASP A 121 -2.53 26.71 -6.18
C ASP A 121 -2.74 25.38 -6.89
N VAL A 122 -1.78 24.88 -7.69
CA VAL A 122 -1.94 23.68 -8.49
C VAL A 122 -0.73 22.75 -8.32
N ALA A 123 -0.98 21.52 -7.94
CA ALA A 123 0.04 20.49 -7.83
C ALA A 123 -0.37 19.19 -8.53
N VAL A 124 0.61 18.47 -9.05
CA VAL A 124 0.44 17.08 -9.47
C VAL A 124 1.24 16.15 -8.59
N MET A 125 0.63 15.05 -8.15
CA MET A 125 1.32 13.90 -7.60
C MET A 125 1.33 12.80 -8.64
N VAL A 126 2.51 12.25 -8.93
CA VAL A 126 2.73 11.20 -9.91
C VAL A 126 3.67 10.13 -9.38
N GLY A 127 3.53 8.93 -9.87
CA GLY A 127 4.48 7.85 -9.64
C GLY A 127 4.24 6.72 -10.61
N GLY A 128 5.26 5.88 -10.76
CA GLY A 128 5.19 4.76 -11.69
C GLY A 128 6.46 3.93 -11.68
N GLU A 129 6.35 2.75 -12.24
CA GLU A 129 7.45 1.78 -12.39
C GLU A 129 7.38 1.13 -13.77
N ALA A 130 8.54 0.72 -14.27
CA ALA A 130 8.68 -0.08 -15.48
C ALA A 130 9.40 -1.41 -15.17
N ASN A 131 8.91 -2.13 -14.14
CA ASN A 131 9.58 -3.33 -13.62
C ASN A 131 9.47 -4.53 -14.55
N ALA A 132 8.40 -4.65 -15.34
CA ALA A 132 8.28 -5.67 -16.37
C ALA A 132 9.32 -5.45 -17.48
N SER A 133 9.45 -4.22 -17.97
CA SER A 133 10.48 -3.83 -18.96
C SER A 133 11.90 -3.97 -18.40
N ARG A 134 12.13 -3.63 -17.12
CA ARG A 134 13.43 -3.81 -16.45
C ARG A 134 13.83 -5.28 -16.39
N ASP A 135 12.91 -6.15 -15.98
CA ASP A 135 13.15 -7.60 -15.94
C ASP A 135 13.36 -8.20 -17.32
N TRP A 136 12.58 -7.75 -18.30
CA TRP A 136 12.73 -8.17 -19.68
C TRP A 136 14.09 -7.75 -20.25
N SER A 137 14.47 -6.48 -20.11
CA SER A 137 15.76 -5.96 -20.56
C SER A 137 16.94 -6.72 -19.95
N ARG A 138 16.87 -7.03 -18.65
CA ARG A 138 17.89 -7.83 -17.96
C ARG A 138 18.01 -9.24 -18.55
N LYS A 139 16.90 -9.91 -18.82
CA LYS A 139 16.87 -11.25 -19.44
C LYS A 139 17.42 -11.24 -20.86
N MET A 140 17.19 -10.18 -21.60
CA MET A 140 17.65 -10.01 -22.98
C MET A 140 19.06 -9.41 -23.09
N GLY A 141 19.74 -9.15 -21.97
CA GLY A 141 21.07 -8.54 -21.96
C GLY A 141 21.10 -7.12 -22.52
N GLN A 142 19.98 -6.40 -22.48
CA GLN A 142 19.88 -5.00 -22.93
C GLN A 142 20.43 -4.02 -21.88
N ALA A 143 20.73 -2.79 -22.32
CA ALA A 143 21.15 -1.72 -21.41
C ALA A 143 20.10 -1.44 -20.34
N PRO A 144 20.51 -1.00 -19.13
CA PRO A 144 19.58 -0.59 -18.07
C PRO A 144 18.56 0.45 -18.57
N LEU A 145 17.40 0.50 -17.89
CA LEU A 145 16.45 1.60 -18.04
C LEU A 145 17.02 2.85 -17.35
N ASP A 146 16.58 4.03 -17.81
CA ASP A 146 16.92 5.35 -17.27
C ASP A 146 18.43 5.59 -17.06
N PRO A 147 19.26 5.44 -18.10
CA PRO A 147 20.65 5.86 -18.00
C PRO A 147 20.70 7.40 -18.01
N VAL A 148 20.85 8.01 -16.84
CA VAL A 148 20.84 9.47 -16.67
C VAL A 148 22.18 9.92 -16.11
N ASP A 149 22.70 11.05 -16.62
CA ASP A 149 23.82 11.73 -16.03
C ASP A 149 23.37 12.38 -14.71
N PRO A 150 23.86 11.94 -13.55
CA PRO A 150 23.41 12.44 -12.25
C PRO A 150 23.79 13.90 -12.00
N ASP A 151 24.79 14.45 -12.72
CA ASP A 151 25.31 15.81 -12.52
C ASP A 151 24.51 16.87 -13.31
N GLY A 152 23.60 16.47 -14.19
CA GLY A 152 22.81 17.37 -15.07
C GLY A 152 21.55 17.98 -14.46
N PHE A 153 21.23 17.70 -13.20
CA PHE A 153 19.94 18.08 -12.59
C PHE A 153 20.10 18.85 -11.27
N ASP A 154 19.20 19.82 -11.08
CA ASP A 154 18.94 20.41 -9.77
C ASP A 154 18.36 19.35 -8.80
N ARG A 155 18.59 19.52 -7.52
CA ARG A 155 18.07 18.60 -6.49
C ARG A 155 16.61 18.93 -6.18
N PRO A 156 15.69 17.92 -6.20
CA PRO A 156 14.33 18.14 -5.75
C PRO A 156 14.26 18.36 -4.24
N GLU A 157 13.19 18.97 -3.76
CA GLU A 157 12.84 18.91 -2.34
C GLU A 157 12.62 17.43 -1.97
N THR A 158 13.14 17.01 -0.82
CA THR A 158 12.86 15.65 -0.29
C THR A 158 11.74 15.74 0.73
N TRP A 159 10.65 14.99 0.53
CA TRP A 159 9.55 14.93 1.46
C TRP A 159 9.39 13.54 2.09
N GLY A 160 9.15 13.51 3.40
CA GLY A 160 8.91 12.31 4.20
C GLY A 160 10.12 11.88 5.03
N ALA A 161 9.91 10.91 5.92
CA ALA A 161 10.95 10.31 6.75
C ALA A 161 11.51 9.04 6.12
N PRO A 162 12.79 8.72 6.31
CA PRO A 162 13.37 7.45 5.89
C PRO A 162 12.59 6.26 6.43
N LEU A 163 12.49 5.21 5.64
CA LEU A 163 11.86 3.95 6.04
C LEU A 163 12.93 2.98 6.53
N VAL A 164 12.81 2.52 7.77
CA VAL A 164 13.63 1.46 8.36
C VAL A 164 12.72 0.25 8.61
N MET A 165 12.81 -0.79 7.80
CA MET A 165 11.94 -1.98 7.89
C MET A 165 12.63 -3.20 8.49
N ASP A 166 13.96 -3.22 8.44
CA ASP A 166 14.78 -4.39 8.70
C ASP A 166 16.20 -3.99 9.12
N GLU A 167 16.91 -4.94 9.67
CA GLU A 167 18.34 -4.85 9.93
C GLU A 167 19.13 -5.70 8.92
N PRO A 168 20.47 -5.52 8.80
CA PRO A 168 21.30 -6.32 7.87
C PRO A 168 21.14 -7.83 8.05
N GLN A 169 20.94 -8.30 9.30
CA GLN A 169 20.73 -9.70 9.61
C GLN A 169 19.41 -10.23 9.03
N ASP A 170 18.36 -9.41 9.07
CA ASP A 170 17.04 -9.77 8.54
C ASP A 170 17.11 -9.99 7.02
N ARG A 171 17.88 -9.13 6.33
CA ARG A 171 18.12 -9.25 4.88
C ARG A 171 18.89 -10.50 4.53
N ALA A 172 19.90 -10.86 5.31
CA ALA A 172 20.67 -12.09 5.09
C ALA A 172 19.81 -13.36 5.17
N LEU A 173 18.71 -13.30 5.95
CA LEU A 173 17.74 -14.40 6.10
C LEU A 173 16.53 -14.26 5.15
N GLY A 174 16.43 -13.20 4.35
CA GLY A 174 15.27 -12.92 3.50
C GLY A 174 14.01 -12.57 4.31
N ALA A 175 14.16 -12.18 5.57
CA ALA A 175 13.08 -11.75 6.42
C ALA A 175 12.60 -10.31 6.11
N ASP A 176 13.37 -9.57 5.30
CA ASP A 176 13.02 -8.27 4.71
C ASP A 176 12.09 -8.40 3.51
N LEU A 177 11.98 -9.58 2.91
CA LEU A 177 11.16 -9.79 1.72
C LEU A 177 9.66 -9.78 2.10
N PRO A 178 8.84 -8.87 1.54
CA PRO A 178 7.43 -8.75 1.94
C PRO A 178 6.66 -10.06 1.86
N ARG A 179 6.91 -10.91 0.85
CA ARG A 179 6.26 -12.21 0.71
C ARG A 179 6.49 -13.13 1.92
N ASN A 180 7.65 -13.03 2.59
CA ASN A 180 7.98 -13.82 3.76
C ASN A 180 7.39 -13.20 5.03
N THR A 181 7.61 -11.90 5.22
CA THR A 181 7.14 -11.16 6.39
C THR A 181 5.61 -11.22 6.51
N TYR A 182 4.88 -10.99 5.43
CA TYR A 182 3.41 -11.08 5.45
C TYR A 182 2.90 -12.52 5.59
N ALA A 183 3.63 -13.51 5.11
CA ALA A 183 3.30 -14.91 5.35
C ALA A 183 3.51 -15.31 6.82
N VAL A 184 4.56 -14.79 7.47
CA VAL A 184 4.75 -14.95 8.93
C VAL A 184 3.61 -14.27 9.69
N LEU A 185 3.23 -13.03 9.33
CA LEU A 185 2.07 -12.34 9.93
C LEU A 185 0.77 -13.12 9.71
N GLU A 186 0.56 -13.74 8.54
CA GLU A 186 -0.60 -14.61 8.30
C GLU A 186 -0.66 -15.77 9.29
N SER A 187 0.48 -16.41 9.57
CA SER A 187 0.53 -17.51 10.55
C SER A 187 0.19 -17.05 11.97
N VAL A 188 0.64 -15.85 12.35
CA VAL A 188 0.33 -15.23 13.65
C VAL A 188 -1.17 -14.92 13.76
N LEU A 189 -1.74 -14.23 12.76
CA LEU A 189 -3.15 -13.85 12.76
C LEU A 189 -4.07 -15.07 12.74
N ARG A 190 -3.73 -16.09 11.95
CA ARG A 190 -4.43 -17.36 11.91
C ARG A 190 -4.46 -18.04 13.28
N ALA A 191 -3.29 -18.17 13.93
CA ALA A 191 -3.20 -18.79 15.25
C ALA A 191 -3.98 -18.01 16.30
N ALA A 192 -3.89 -16.68 16.29
CA ALA A 192 -4.66 -15.81 17.19
C ALA A 192 -6.17 -15.94 16.99
N ALA A 193 -6.63 -16.18 15.76
CA ALA A 193 -8.04 -16.42 15.44
C ALA A 193 -8.50 -17.87 15.72
N GLY A 194 -7.59 -18.77 16.05
CA GLY A 194 -7.91 -20.20 16.27
C GLY A 194 -8.32 -20.94 14.97
N GLU A 195 -7.95 -20.42 13.81
CA GLU A 195 -8.25 -21.01 12.51
C GLU A 195 -7.29 -22.15 12.18
N SER A 196 -7.80 -23.23 11.59
CA SER A 196 -6.95 -24.26 11.01
C SER A 196 -6.18 -23.74 9.79
N LEU A 197 -5.13 -24.46 9.38
CA LEU A 197 -4.34 -24.13 8.20
C LEU A 197 -5.22 -24.04 6.93
N ASP A 198 -6.16 -24.96 6.77
CA ASP A 198 -7.06 -24.98 5.62
C ASP A 198 -8.10 -23.85 5.66
N GLN A 199 -8.70 -23.58 6.82
CA GLN A 199 -9.63 -22.46 6.98
C GLN A 199 -9.00 -21.12 6.60
N ALA A 200 -7.78 -20.84 7.07
CA ALA A 200 -7.08 -19.61 6.73
C ALA A 200 -6.79 -19.48 5.23
N ARG A 201 -6.37 -20.60 4.58
CA ARG A 201 -6.14 -20.64 3.13
C ARG A 201 -7.41 -20.43 2.34
N ASP A 202 -8.53 -21.01 2.77
CA ASP A 202 -9.83 -20.83 2.15
C ASP A 202 -10.30 -19.37 2.28
N THR A 203 -10.15 -18.78 3.47
CA THR A 203 -10.50 -17.38 3.73
C THR A 203 -9.66 -16.43 2.85
N ALA A 204 -8.35 -16.63 2.77
CA ALA A 204 -7.47 -15.83 1.92
C ALA A 204 -7.82 -15.95 0.43
N ALA A 205 -8.12 -17.15 -0.05
CA ALA A 205 -8.48 -17.38 -1.45
C ALA A 205 -9.86 -16.79 -1.81
N MET A 206 -10.85 -16.90 -0.93
CA MET A 206 -12.15 -16.27 -1.11
C MET A 206 -12.03 -14.74 -1.17
N LEU A 207 -11.28 -14.15 -0.27
CA LEU A 207 -11.00 -12.72 -0.25
C LEU A 207 -10.37 -12.27 -1.57
N TRP A 208 -9.33 -12.96 -2.03
CA TRP A 208 -8.61 -12.63 -3.27
C TRP A 208 -9.42 -12.88 -4.53
N ALA A 209 -10.34 -13.84 -4.53
CA ALA A 209 -11.29 -14.01 -5.65
C ALA A 209 -12.18 -12.78 -5.83
N GLY A 210 -12.60 -12.14 -4.72
CA GLY A 210 -13.31 -10.85 -4.76
C GLY A 210 -12.45 -9.73 -5.37
N TYR A 211 -11.20 -9.62 -4.96
CA TYR A 211 -10.23 -8.68 -5.53
C TYR A 211 -10.00 -8.93 -7.03
N SER A 212 -9.83 -10.18 -7.41
CA SER A 212 -9.65 -10.59 -8.81
C SER A 212 -10.87 -10.25 -9.68
N ALA A 213 -12.08 -10.42 -9.15
CA ALA A 213 -13.31 -10.04 -9.85
C ALA A 213 -13.41 -8.53 -10.08
N VAL A 214 -13.03 -7.72 -9.09
CA VAL A 214 -12.96 -6.25 -9.25
C VAL A 214 -11.94 -5.86 -10.29
N ALA A 215 -10.73 -6.44 -10.27
CA ALA A 215 -9.69 -6.16 -11.26
C ALA A 215 -10.14 -6.50 -12.70
N ALA A 216 -10.86 -7.60 -12.87
CA ALA A 216 -11.41 -7.99 -14.18
C ALA A 216 -12.48 -7.03 -14.73
N GLY A 217 -13.16 -6.31 -13.83
CA GLY A 217 -14.14 -5.26 -14.19
C GLY A 217 -13.55 -3.84 -14.19
N ASN A 218 -12.28 -3.66 -13.85
CA ASN A 218 -11.67 -2.34 -13.74
C ASN A 218 -11.40 -1.75 -15.12
N PRO A 219 -12.03 -0.61 -15.50
CA PRO A 219 -11.88 0.01 -16.82
C PRO A 219 -10.47 0.54 -17.11
N ASP A 220 -9.65 0.76 -16.08
CA ASP A 220 -8.25 1.18 -16.24
C ASP A 220 -7.32 0.00 -16.61
N LEU A 221 -7.84 -1.23 -16.64
CA LEU A 221 -7.09 -2.44 -16.99
C LEU A 221 -7.67 -3.09 -18.25
N SER A 222 -6.83 -3.79 -18.98
CA SER A 222 -7.23 -4.61 -20.12
C SER A 222 -6.67 -6.03 -20.01
N GLY A 223 -7.44 -7.01 -20.47
CA GLY A 223 -7.00 -8.41 -20.55
C GLY A 223 -6.87 -9.12 -19.18
N VAL A 224 -7.39 -8.55 -18.10
CA VAL A 224 -7.43 -9.20 -16.79
C VAL A 224 -8.71 -10.04 -16.69
N SER A 225 -8.57 -11.31 -16.29
CA SER A 225 -9.68 -12.22 -16.06
C SER A 225 -9.80 -12.54 -14.57
N ALA A 226 -11.03 -12.67 -14.09
CA ALA A 226 -11.29 -13.12 -12.73
C ALA A 226 -10.81 -14.56 -12.53
N LEU A 227 -10.08 -14.82 -11.45
CA LEU A 227 -9.61 -16.14 -11.09
C LEU A 227 -10.58 -16.84 -10.13
N PRO A 228 -10.90 -18.12 -10.37
CA PRO A 228 -11.66 -18.93 -9.43
C PRO A 228 -10.91 -19.13 -8.11
N ILE A 229 -11.66 -19.29 -7.01
CA ILE A 229 -11.10 -19.54 -5.67
C ILE A 229 -10.09 -20.70 -5.69
N ALA A 230 -10.43 -21.80 -6.36
CA ALA A 230 -9.58 -22.98 -6.43
C ALA A 230 -8.22 -22.72 -7.13
N GLU A 231 -8.21 -21.86 -8.16
CA GLU A 231 -6.98 -21.48 -8.85
C GLU A 231 -6.10 -20.56 -8.01
N ILE A 232 -6.68 -19.70 -7.20
CA ILE A 232 -5.94 -18.84 -6.26
C ILE A 232 -5.36 -19.67 -5.11
N ARG A 233 -6.17 -20.56 -4.52
CA ARG A 233 -5.82 -21.37 -3.35
C ARG A 233 -4.75 -22.40 -3.62
N ASN A 234 -4.87 -23.10 -4.75
CA ASN A 234 -4.08 -24.31 -4.99
C ASN A 234 -2.87 -24.00 -5.88
N PRO A 235 -1.69 -24.53 -5.50
CA PRO A 235 -0.53 -24.37 -6.35
C PRO A 235 -0.70 -25.11 -7.68
N SER A 236 -0.18 -24.51 -8.74
CA SER A 236 -0.12 -25.04 -10.10
C SER A 236 1.15 -24.53 -10.78
N PRO A 237 1.49 -24.99 -12.00
CA PRO A 237 2.64 -24.47 -12.74
C PRO A 237 2.58 -22.94 -12.99
N SER A 238 1.38 -22.38 -13.16
CA SER A 238 1.15 -20.93 -13.33
C SER A 238 0.99 -20.19 -12.00
N ASN A 239 0.59 -20.89 -10.93
CA ASN A 239 0.35 -20.36 -9.59
C ASN A 239 1.13 -21.14 -8.53
N ARG A 240 2.47 -21.16 -8.64
CA ARG A 240 3.32 -21.90 -7.69
C ARG A 240 3.21 -21.36 -6.27
N MET A 241 3.55 -22.17 -5.28
CA MET A 241 3.79 -21.70 -3.92
C MET A 241 4.98 -20.71 -3.93
N VAL A 242 4.89 -19.66 -3.11
CA VAL A 242 5.94 -18.63 -2.98
C VAL A 242 6.49 -18.61 -1.56
N SER A 243 5.64 -18.40 -0.59
CA SER A 243 5.96 -18.46 0.85
C SER A 243 4.70 -18.94 1.56
N TRP A 244 4.77 -20.12 2.20
CA TRP A 244 3.59 -20.71 2.83
C TRP A 244 2.91 -19.75 3.80
N PRO A 245 1.55 -19.51 3.74
CA PRO A 245 0.59 -20.27 2.90
C PRO A 245 0.32 -19.65 1.51
N TYR A 246 1.12 -18.69 1.05
CA TYR A 246 0.85 -17.89 -0.13
C TYR A 246 1.31 -18.54 -1.43
N THR A 247 0.36 -18.75 -2.34
CA THR A 247 0.64 -18.97 -3.77
C THR A 247 0.98 -17.63 -4.44
N LYS A 248 1.51 -17.68 -5.68
CA LYS A 248 1.83 -16.48 -6.46
C LYS A 248 0.63 -15.52 -6.60
N ALA A 249 -0.58 -16.04 -6.79
CA ALA A 249 -1.79 -15.24 -6.93
C ALA A 249 -2.18 -14.48 -5.65
N LEU A 250 -1.71 -14.92 -4.48
CA LEU A 250 -1.94 -14.26 -3.18
C LEU A 250 -0.90 -13.17 -2.86
N CYS A 251 0.11 -12.99 -3.72
CA CYS A 251 1.18 -12.01 -3.54
C CYS A 251 0.96 -10.78 -4.41
N ALA A 252 1.46 -9.63 -3.95
CA ALA A 252 1.56 -8.43 -4.77
C ALA A 252 2.38 -8.68 -6.05
N ASN A 253 1.91 -8.18 -7.18
CA ASN A 253 2.57 -8.28 -8.47
C ASN A 253 3.34 -6.99 -8.79
N ASN A 254 4.62 -6.95 -8.48
CA ASN A 254 5.49 -5.80 -8.75
C ASN A 254 6.05 -5.80 -10.20
N ARG A 255 5.75 -6.84 -11.00
CA ARG A 255 6.27 -6.96 -12.38
C ARG A 255 5.30 -6.33 -13.37
N VAL A 256 5.13 -5.02 -13.22
CA VAL A 256 4.24 -4.19 -14.04
C VAL A 256 4.97 -2.97 -14.54
N ASP A 257 4.48 -2.41 -15.64
CA ASP A 257 4.87 -1.13 -16.20
C ASP A 257 3.66 -0.21 -16.09
N HIS A 258 3.50 0.42 -14.93
CA HIS A 258 2.35 1.24 -14.60
C HIS A 258 2.77 2.61 -14.07
N ALA A 259 1.99 3.63 -14.42
CA ALA A 259 2.05 4.95 -13.80
C ALA A 259 0.64 5.51 -13.61
N SER A 260 0.47 6.40 -12.66
CA SER A 260 -0.73 7.22 -12.55
C SER A 260 -0.42 8.59 -11.94
N ALA A 261 -1.30 9.55 -12.17
CA ALA A 261 -1.18 10.88 -11.63
C ALA A 261 -2.54 11.38 -11.12
N VAL A 262 -2.48 12.24 -10.10
CA VAL A 262 -3.64 13.00 -9.61
C VAL A 262 -3.28 14.47 -9.49
N ILE A 263 -4.20 15.36 -9.88
CA ILE A 263 -4.03 16.82 -9.82
C ILE A 263 -4.89 17.37 -8.71
N LEU A 264 -4.26 18.15 -7.84
CA LEU A 264 -4.89 18.88 -6.75
C LEU A 264 -4.82 20.38 -7.03
N THR A 265 -5.89 21.09 -6.64
CA THR A 265 -5.93 22.54 -6.70
C THR A 265 -6.78 23.09 -5.56
N SER A 266 -6.81 24.40 -5.38
CA SER A 266 -7.79 25.05 -4.50
C SER A 266 -9.15 25.14 -5.19
N LEU A 267 -10.24 25.10 -4.41
CA LEU A 267 -11.60 25.26 -4.94
C LEU A 267 -11.75 26.59 -5.69
N GLY A 268 -11.14 27.67 -5.17
CA GLY A 268 -11.16 28.98 -5.80
C GLY A 268 -10.45 28.98 -7.16
N LYS A 269 -9.27 28.33 -7.25
CA LYS A 269 -8.52 28.21 -8.51
C LYS A 269 -9.25 27.31 -9.51
N ALA A 270 -9.90 26.23 -9.04
CA ALA A 270 -10.75 25.41 -9.90
C ALA A 270 -11.89 26.23 -10.55
N GLN A 271 -12.53 27.10 -9.76
CA GLN A 271 -13.57 28.01 -10.25
C GLN A 271 -13.02 29.10 -11.21
N GLU A 272 -11.84 29.64 -10.91
CA GLU A 272 -11.15 30.63 -11.77
C GLU A 272 -10.82 30.01 -13.14
N LEU A 273 -10.35 28.77 -13.16
CA LEU A 273 -10.04 28.01 -14.37
C LEU A 273 -11.29 27.51 -15.11
N GLY A 274 -12.49 27.70 -14.54
CA GLY A 274 -13.75 27.26 -15.13
C GLY A 274 -13.91 25.74 -15.20
N LEU A 275 -13.30 25.01 -14.28
CA LEU A 275 -13.38 23.55 -14.25
C LEU A 275 -14.80 23.07 -13.92
N ASP A 276 -15.19 21.93 -14.50
CA ASP A 276 -16.51 21.35 -14.26
C ASP A 276 -16.67 20.93 -12.78
N PRO A 277 -17.61 21.53 -12.03
CA PRO A 277 -17.86 21.16 -10.64
C PRO A 277 -18.20 19.67 -10.44
N ALA A 278 -18.77 19.00 -11.46
CA ALA A 278 -19.08 17.57 -11.40
C ALA A 278 -17.83 16.68 -11.40
N GLN A 279 -16.68 17.21 -11.81
CA GLN A 279 -15.40 16.51 -11.80
C GLN A 279 -14.62 16.70 -10.49
N VAL A 280 -15.10 17.57 -9.60
CA VAL A 280 -14.40 17.89 -8.36
C VAL A 280 -14.63 16.81 -7.30
N VAL A 281 -13.54 16.31 -6.72
CA VAL A 281 -13.55 15.42 -5.56
C VAL A 281 -12.82 16.12 -4.41
N TYR A 282 -13.49 16.29 -3.28
CA TYR A 282 -12.93 16.94 -2.10
C TYR A 282 -12.07 15.95 -1.30
N LEU A 283 -10.92 16.43 -0.82
CA LEU A 283 -10.23 15.81 0.29
C LEU A 283 -10.99 16.17 1.58
N HIS A 284 -11.52 15.19 2.29
CA HIS A 284 -12.17 15.41 3.58
C HIS A 284 -11.17 15.40 4.74
N GLY A 285 -10.05 14.72 4.57
CA GLY A 285 -8.94 14.65 5.49
C GLY A 285 -8.19 13.32 5.39
N THR A 286 -7.11 13.23 6.13
CA THR A 286 -6.26 12.03 6.16
C THR A 286 -5.81 11.76 7.59
N VAL A 287 -5.85 10.51 8.00
CA VAL A 287 -5.24 10.06 9.26
C VAL A 287 -3.97 9.32 8.93
N THR A 288 -2.86 9.71 9.56
CA THR A 288 -1.57 9.00 9.47
C THR A 288 -1.21 8.41 10.82
N ALA A 289 -0.61 7.24 10.82
CA ALA A 289 -0.13 6.58 12.03
C ALA A 289 1.15 5.80 11.78
N THR A 290 1.90 5.57 12.84
CA THR A 290 3.11 4.74 12.82
C THR A 290 3.06 3.71 13.91
N ASP A 291 3.58 2.52 13.63
CA ASP A 291 3.92 1.47 14.58
C ASP A 291 5.44 1.34 14.67
N THR A 292 5.95 0.47 15.55
CA THR A 292 7.37 0.15 15.60
C THR A 292 7.85 -0.35 14.24
N ASP A 293 8.86 0.29 13.68
CA ASP A 293 9.32 0.10 12.29
C ASP A 293 9.71 -1.37 12.02
N VAL A 294 10.57 -1.94 12.87
CA VAL A 294 11.08 -3.31 12.69
C VAL A 294 10.15 -4.33 13.34
N LEU A 295 9.70 -5.31 12.57
CA LEU A 295 8.72 -6.32 13.01
C LEU A 295 9.18 -7.07 14.29
N LEU A 296 10.45 -7.43 14.37
CA LEU A 296 11.02 -8.12 15.53
C LEU A 296 10.86 -7.35 16.85
N ASN A 297 10.85 -6.02 16.76
CA ASN A 297 10.83 -5.16 17.94
C ASN A 297 9.42 -4.86 18.44
N ARG A 298 8.36 -5.24 17.71
CA ARG A 298 6.97 -4.96 18.09
C ARG A 298 6.54 -5.75 19.33
N THR A 299 5.81 -5.13 20.21
CA THR A 299 5.26 -5.78 21.40
C THR A 299 4.31 -6.91 21.03
N SER A 300 3.40 -6.67 20.11
CA SER A 300 2.47 -7.65 19.56
C SER A 300 2.75 -7.89 18.09
N LEU A 301 2.49 -9.12 17.63
CA LEU A 301 2.53 -9.48 16.22
C LEU A 301 1.12 -9.72 15.65
N SER A 302 0.13 -9.91 16.54
CA SER A 302 -1.27 -10.13 16.16
C SER A 302 -2.13 -8.87 16.19
N THR A 303 -1.56 -7.74 16.61
CA THR A 303 -2.21 -6.42 16.61
C THR A 303 -1.33 -5.39 15.91
N ILE A 304 -1.94 -4.35 15.37
CA ILE A 304 -1.29 -3.21 14.71
C ILE A 304 -1.84 -1.94 15.35
N PRO A 305 -1.32 -1.55 16.54
CA PRO A 305 -1.94 -0.52 17.37
C PRO A 305 -2.03 0.85 16.70
N GLY A 306 -1.04 1.23 15.89
CA GLY A 306 -1.08 2.47 15.12
C GLY A 306 -2.20 2.46 14.08
N LEU A 307 -2.40 1.33 13.38
CA LEU A 307 -3.53 1.18 12.46
C LEU A 307 -4.86 1.22 13.21
N ASP A 308 -4.97 0.55 14.36
CA ASP A 308 -6.19 0.56 15.19
C ASP A 308 -6.52 1.98 15.64
N ALA A 309 -5.53 2.76 16.06
CA ALA A 309 -5.69 4.14 16.44
C ALA A 309 -6.10 5.03 15.22
N ALA A 310 -5.52 4.79 14.04
CA ALA A 310 -5.93 5.49 12.82
C ALA A 310 -7.38 5.19 12.44
N ILE A 311 -7.81 3.92 12.51
CA ILE A 311 -9.19 3.48 12.27
C ILE A 311 -10.14 4.14 13.27
N ALA A 312 -9.77 4.20 14.55
CA ALA A 312 -10.57 4.87 15.57
C ALA A 312 -10.72 6.37 15.28
N ALA A 313 -9.65 7.04 14.86
CA ALA A 313 -9.70 8.46 14.50
C ALA A 313 -10.59 8.72 13.27
N VAL A 314 -10.50 7.87 12.22
CA VAL A 314 -11.41 7.94 11.05
C VAL A 314 -12.86 7.75 11.51
N THR A 315 -13.13 6.72 12.30
CA THR A 315 -14.49 6.40 12.78
C THR A 315 -15.05 7.54 13.65
N HIS A 316 -14.22 8.13 14.52
CA HIS A 316 -14.62 9.26 15.35
C HIS A 316 -14.98 10.50 14.50
N ARG A 317 -14.23 10.75 13.42
CA ARG A 317 -14.37 11.97 12.62
C ARG A 317 -15.47 11.88 11.57
N TRP A 318 -15.61 10.74 10.89
CA TRP A 318 -16.50 10.57 9.72
C TRP A 318 -17.56 9.48 9.88
N GLY A 319 -17.66 8.85 11.04
CA GLY A 319 -18.60 7.76 11.29
C GLY A 319 -18.07 6.38 10.95
N SER A 320 -18.94 5.38 10.91
CA SER A 320 -18.56 4.00 10.63
C SER A 320 -17.96 3.86 9.24
N ILE A 321 -16.77 3.25 9.13
CA ILE A 321 -16.14 2.97 7.84
C ILE A 321 -16.99 2.00 7.00
N ASP A 322 -17.82 1.18 7.64
CA ASP A 322 -18.76 0.27 6.94
C ASP A 322 -19.87 1.03 6.19
N ASP A 323 -20.13 2.29 6.55
CA ASP A 323 -21.11 3.15 5.86
C ASP A 323 -20.51 3.86 4.63
N PHE A 324 -19.19 3.82 4.41
CA PHE A 324 -18.57 4.42 3.23
C PHE A 324 -18.90 3.59 1.98
N ALA A 325 -19.35 4.22 0.90
CA ALA A 325 -19.74 3.51 -0.31
C ALA A 325 -18.57 2.75 -0.95
N HIS A 326 -17.41 3.41 -0.99
CA HIS A 326 -16.24 2.89 -1.68
C HIS A 326 -15.04 2.76 -0.73
N LEU A 327 -14.39 1.60 -0.78
CA LEU A 327 -13.15 1.33 -0.04
C LEU A 327 -12.07 0.83 -1.00
N ASP A 328 -10.83 1.19 -0.71
CA ASP A 328 -9.67 0.49 -1.26
C ASP A 328 -8.69 0.18 -0.12
N LEU A 329 -8.78 -1.03 0.40
CA LEU A 329 -7.85 -1.53 1.40
C LEU A 329 -6.57 -2.00 0.72
N TYR A 330 -5.42 -1.75 1.35
CA TYR A 330 -4.12 -2.01 0.76
C TYR A 330 -3.86 -3.51 0.52
N GLY A 331 -4.30 -3.99 -0.64
CA GLY A 331 -4.32 -5.42 -1.02
C GLY A 331 -2.97 -5.95 -1.48
N CYS A 332 -1.89 -5.78 -0.71
CA CYS A 332 -0.59 -6.38 -1.03
C CYS A 332 -0.53 -7.87 -0.70
N PHE A 333 -1.08 -8.25 0.45
CA PHE A 333 -1.19 -9.63 0.93
C PHE A 333 -2.48 -9.81 1.74
N PRO A 334 -3.03 -11.05 1.83
CA PRO A 334 -4.26 -11.31 2.56
C PRO A 334 -4.23 -10.88 4.04
N SER A 335 -3.12 -11.11 4.74
CA SER A 335 -2.98 -10.83 6.17
C SER A 335 -3.36 -9.39 6.54
N ILE A 336 -2.84 -8.38 5.85
CA ILE A 336 -3.15 -6.98 6.18
C ILE A 336 -4.60 -6.62 5.85
N VAL A 337 -5.17 -7.14 4.77
CA VAL A 337 -6.56 -6.88 4.41
C VAL A 337 -7.50 -7.54 5.42
N ARG A 338 -7.24 -8.77 5.83
CA ARG A 338 -8.01 -9.49 6.86
C ARG A 338 -7.97 -8.74 8.18
N TYR A 339 -6.78 -8.28 8.58
CA TYR A 339 -6.62 -7.45 9.78
C TYR A 339 -7.47 -6.16 9.68
N SER A 340 -7.29 -5.42 8.60
CA SER A 340 -8.01 -4.15 8.36
C SER A 340 -9.53 -4.35 8.35
N GLN A 341 -10.02 -5.39 7.67
CA GLN A 341 -11.44 -5.73 7.63
C GLN A 341 -12.01 -5.98 9.04
N GLN A 342 -11.29 -6.74 9.86
CA GLN A 342 -11.71 -7.04 11.22
C GLN A 342 -11.64 -5.79 12.13
N ALA A 343 -10.55 -5.03 12.08
CA ALA A 343 -10.35 -3.83 12.90
C ALA A 343 -11.37 -2.73 12.56
N MET A 344 -11.70 -2.57 11.28
CA MET A 344 -12.72 -1.63 10.79
C MET A 344 -14.15 -2.15 10.99
N LYS A 345 -14.34 -3.41 11.45
CA LYS A 345 -15.63 -4.07 11.66
C LYS A 345 -16.51 -4.07 10.41
N LEU A 346 -15.91 -4.32 9.25
CA LEU A 346 -16.62 -4.30 7.99
C LEU A 346 -17.54 -5.51 7.83
N SER A 347 -18.71 -5.27 7.25
CA SER A 347 -19.72 -6.30 7.01
C SER A 347 -19.21 -7.42 6.09
N PRO A 348 -19.58 -8.68 6.35
CA PRO A 348 -19.24 -9.80 5.47
C PRO A 348 -19.75 -9.58 4.04
N GLY A 349 -18.92 -9.91 3.06
CA GLY A 349 -19.26 -9.78 1.63
C GLY A 349 -19.16 -8.37 1.06
N ARG A 350 -18.78 -7.39 1.88
CA ARG A 350 -18.51 -6.03 1.42
C ARG A 350 -17.37 -6.00 0.42
N ASN A 351 -17.50 -5.14 -0.62
CA ASN A 351 -16.39 -4.85 -1.52
C ASN A 351 -15.31 -4.03 -0.80
N LEU A 352 -14.07 -4.52 -0.81
CA LEU A 352 -12.93 -3.96 -0.08
C LEU A 352 -11.92 -3.23 -0.96
N THR A 353 -12.18 -3.15 -2.27
CA THR A 353 -11.26 -2.53 -3.22
C THR A 353 -12.01 -1.95 -4.42
N VAL A 354 -11.53 -0.81 -4.93
CA VAL A 354 -11.99 -0.24 -6.20
C VAL A 354 -11.01 -0.51 -7.35
N THR A 355 -9.82 -1.03 -7.02
CA THR A 355 -8.79 -1.35 -8.02
C THR A 355 -8.70 -2.83 -8.35
N GLY A 356 -8.98 -3.71 -7.40
CA GLY A 356 -8.70 -5.14 -7.45
C GLY A 356 -7.37 -5.51 -6.76
N GLY A 357 -6.74 -4.57 -6.03
CA GLY A 357 -5.56 -4.78 -5.21
C GLY A 357 -4.27 -5.05 -5.98
N LEU A 358 -3.18 -5.05 -5.24
CA LEU A 358 -1.81 -5.07 -5.79
C LEU A 358 -1.45 -6.39 -6.51
N GLY A 359 -2.18 -7.46 -6.24
CA GLY A 359 -1.96 -8.76 -6.92
C GLY A 359 -2.47 -8.79 -8.35
N PHE A 360 -3.61 -8.14 -8.62
CA PHE A 360 -4.31 -8.19 -9.91
C PHE A 360 -4.27 -6.88 -10.68
N MET A 361 -4.48 -5.74 -9.99
CA MET A 361 -4.23 -4.42 -10.58
C MET A 361 -2.75 -4.25 -10.93
N GLY A 362 -1.87 -4.80 -10.11
CA GLY A 362 -0.44 -4.58 -10.17
C GLY A 362 0.04 -3.53 -9.17
N ALA A 363 1.30 -3.63 -8.80
CA ALA A 363 1.92 -2.83 -7.76
C ALA A 363 3.16 -2.11 -8.30
N PRO A 364 3.06 -0.84 -8.75
CA PRO A 364 4.23 -0.03 -9.02
C PRO A 364 4.87 0.43 -7.70
N LEU A 365 5.32 -0.55 -6.89
CA LEU A 365 5.97 -0.40 -5.59
C LEU A 365 5.28 0.63 -4.67
N ASN A 366 5.99 1.69 -4.31
CA ASN A 366 5.49 2.71 -3.37
C ASN A 366 4.25 3.44 -3.87
N TYR A 367 4.02 3.48 -5.19
CA TYR A 367 2.92 4.23 -5.78
C TYR A 367 1.59 3.45 -5.88
N ALA A 368 1.53 2.22 -5.42
CA ALA A 368 0.29 1.42 -5.49
C ALA A 368 -0.94 2.14 -4.90
N ALA A 369 -0.81 2.78 -3.72
CA ALA A 369 -1.90 3.58 -3.15
C ALA A 369 -2.26 4.84 -3.96
N GLY A 370 -1.35 5.35 -4.79
CA GLY A 370 -1.63 6.43 -5.75
C GLY A 370 -2.56 5.98 -6.88
N GLN A 371 -2.40 4.74 -7.36
CA GLN A 371 -3.35 4.11 -8.28
C GLN A 371 -4.73 3.95 -7.62
N SER A 372 -4.76 3.53 -6.35
CA SER A 372 -5.98 3.42 -5.56
C SER A 372 -6.69 4.77 -5.43
N LEU A 373 -5.95 5.85 -5.16
CA LEU A 373 -6.51 7.21 -5.09
C LEU A 373 -7.06 7.65 -6.46
N SER A 374 -6.32 7.42 -7.54
CA SER A 374 -6.79 7.72 -8.90
C SER A 374 -8.10 6.97 -9.22
N ALA A 375 -8.18 5.68 -8.89
CA ALA A 375 -9.40 4.89 -9.08
C ALA A 375 -10.55 5.38 -8.17
N MET A 376 -10.27 5.73 -6.92
CA MET A 376 -11.26 6.28 -5.98
C MET A 376 -11.90 7.57 -6.51
N ILE A 377 -11.10 8.46 -7.10
CA ILE A 377 -11.62 9.68 -7.74
C ILE A 377 -12.59 9.33 -8.86
N ARG A 378 -12.31 8.32 -9.69
CA ARG A 378 -13.22 7.83 -10.72
C ARG A 378 -14.53 7.31 -10.13
N GLU A 379 -14.45 6.45 -9.11
CA GLU A 379 -15.65 5.86 -8.50
C GLU A 379 -16.55 6.93 -7.88
N LEU A 380 -15.97 7.90 -7.16
CA LEU A 380 -16.73 8.98 -6.56
C LEU A 380 -17.37 9.92 -7.59
N ARG A 381 -16.74 10.15 -8.74
CA ARG A 381 -17.34 10.89 -9.86
C ARG A 381 -18.50 10.13 -10.49
N ASN A 382 -18.43 8.79 -10.54
CA ASN A 382 -19.49 7.94 -11.05
C ASN A 382 -20.65 7.73 -10.05
N ASP A 383 -20.39 7.96 -8.76
CA ASP A 383 -21.38 7.84 -7.67
C ASP A 383 -21.40 9.12 -6.82
N PRO A 384 -21.91 10.25 -7.38
CA PRO A 384 -21.91 11.54 -6.70
C PRO A 384 -22.70 11.50 -5.41
N GLY A 385 -22.14 12.09 -4.36
CA GLY A 385 -22.75 12.13 -3.03
C GLY A 385 -22.24 11.03 -2.10
N SER A 386 -21.53 10.07 -2.62
CA SER A 386 -20.92 8.99 -1.84
C SER A 386 -19.61 9.43 -1.15
N MET A 387 -19.21 8.65 -0.15
CA MET A 387 -17.94 8.78 0.56
C MET A 387 -17.05 7.57 0.30
N GLY A 388 -15.76 7.82 0.12
CA GLY A 388 -14.77 6.77 -0.11
C GLY A 388 -13.53 6.93 0.76
N MET A 389 -12.84 5.80 1.00
CA MET A 389 -11.58 5.77 1.75
C MET A 389 -10.54 4.92 1.04
N VAL A 390 -9.30 5.42 1.00
CA VAL A 390 -8.12 4.67 0.54
C VAL A 390 -7.18 4.44 1.72
N GLN A 391 -6.77 3.19 1.90
CA GLN A 391 -5.73 2.81 2.85
C GLN A 391 -4.39 2.70 2.14
N GLY A 392 -3.38 3.44 2.60
CA GLY A 392 -1.98 3.25 2.30
C GLY A 392 -1.26 2.52 3.44
N ASN A 393 -0.37 1.59 3.11
CA ASN A 393 0.38 0.81 4.08
C ASN A 393 1.84 0.67 3.65
N GLY A 394 2.77 0.92 4.56
CA GLY A 394 4.21 0.87 4.32
C GLY A 394 4.97 0.18 5.45
N GLY A 395 6.22 -0.22 5.17
CA GLY A 395 7.13 -0.73 6.19
C GLY A 395 6.68 -1.99 6.90
N HIS A 396 6.21 -3.01 6.19
CA HIS A 396 5.69 -4.24 6.82
C HIS A 396 4.63 -3.94 7.90
N THR A 397 3.63 -3.11 7.57
CA THR A 397 2.58 -2.63 8.49
C THR A 397 3.08 -1.67 9.59
N ALA A 398 4.16 -0.91 9.35
CA ALA A 398 4.65 0.08 10.31
C ALA A 398 4.13 1.50 10.06
N LYS A 399 3.71 1.81 8.85
CA LYS A 399 3.27 3.16 8.46
C LYS A 399 1.92 3.10 7.76
N HIS A 400 0.99 3.91 8.21
CA HIS A 400 -0.40 3.91 7.74
C HIS A 400 -0.82 5.30 7.31
N ALA A 401 -1.66 5.37 6.27
CA ALA A 401 -2.37 6.58 5.88
C ALA A 401 -3.78 6.20 5.40
N LEU A 402 -4.80 6.77 6.01
CA LEU A 402 -6.20 6.57 5.65
C LEU A 402 -6.75 7.89 5.13
N GLY A 403 -6.92 8.01 3.82
CA GLY A 403 -7.46 9.21 3.16
C GLY A 403 -8.97 9.08 2.91
N VAL A 404 -9.73 10.10 3.26
CA VAL A 404 -11.20 10.16 3.10
C VAL A 404 -11.57 11.21 2.07
N TYR A 405 -12.43 10.83 1.12
CA TYR A 405 -12.79 11.60 -0.07
C TYR A 405 -14.28 11.56 -0.35
N SER A 406 -14.82 12.62 -0.98
CA SER A 406 -16.21 12.66 -1.45
C SER A 406 -16.39 13.72 -2.53
N THR A 407 -17.45 13.62 -3.34
CA THR A 407 -17.92 14.73 -4.19
C THR A 407 -18.76 15.74 -3.40
N VAL A 408 -19.19 15.40 -2.17
CA VAL A 408 -19.84 16.34 -1.26
C VAL A 408 -18.78 17.19 -0.57
N PRO A 409 -18.96 18.51 -0.50
CA PRO A 409 -18.05 19.37 0.24
C PRO A 409 -17.91 18.97 1.71
N PRO A 410 -16.71 19.07 2.30
CA PRO A 410 -16.51 18.80 3.72
C PRO A 410 -17.23 19.85 4.58
N THR A 411 -17.75 19.42 5.72
CA THR A 411 -18.42 20.33 6.69
C THR A 411 -17.46 21.04 7.63
N VAL A 412 -16.19 20.65 7.63
CA VAL A 412 -15.08 21.22 8.38
C VAL A 412 -13.85 21.24 7.49
N GLU A 413 -12.91 22.14 7.73
CA GLU A 413 -11.66 22.20 6.95
C GLU A 413 -10.95 20.84 6.96
N PRO A 414 -10.46 20.40 5.79
CA PRO A 414 -9.65 19.20 5.69
C PRO A 414 -8.38 19.31 6.54
N ASP A 415 -8.06 18.21 7.26
CA ASP A 415 -6.90 18.19 8.14
C ASP A 415 -6.13 16.87 7.99
N VAL A 416 -4.86 16.87 8.39
CA VAL A 416 -4.05 15.67 8.57
C VAL A 416 -3.94 15.37 10.06
N ILE A 417 -4.57 14.30 10.48
CA ILE A 417 -4.56 13.84 11.86
C ILE A 417 -3.41 12.83 11.99
N ALA A 418 -2.33 13.23 12.63
CA ALA A 418 -1.25 12.31 12.98
C ALA A 418 -1.57 11.65 14.31
N VAL A 419 -1.51 10.32 14.35
CA VAL A 419 -1.71 9.53 15.55
C VAL A 419 -0.41 8.85 15.90
N ASP A 420 0.23 9.31 16.97
CA ASP A 420 1.42 8.66 17.52
C ASP A 420 0.99 7.58 18.49
N HIS A 421 1.46 6.36 18.26
CA HIS A 421 1.22 5.22 19.14
C HIS A 421 2.55 4.56 19.55
N PRO A 422 3.36 5.22 20.42
CA PRO A 422 4.62 4.65 20.85
C PRO A 422 4.38 3.42 21.73
N GLU A 423 4.96 2.29 21.33
CA GLU A 423 4.95 1.06 22.12
C GLU A 423 6.35 0.76 22.66
N PRO A 424 6.44 0.08 23.82
CA PRO A 424 7.69 -0.50 24.27
C PRO A 424 8.24 -1.49 23.23
N GLU A 425 9.54 -1.47 22.99
CA GLU A 425 10.15 -2.40 22.05
C GLU A 425 10.58 -3.70 22.72
N VAL A 426 10.41 -4.81 22.00
CA VAL A 426 10.99 -6.10 22.36
C VAL A 426 12.45 -6.11 21.92
N ALA A 427 13.36 -6.45 22.84
CA ALA A 427 14.77 -6.53 22.53
C ALA A 427 15.07 -7.72 21.60
N ARG A 428 15.99 -7.54 20.66
CA ARG A 428 16.53 -8.63 19.84
C ARG A 428 17.44 -9.54 20.66
N ALA A 429 17.37 -10.84 20.40
CA ALA A 429 18.42 -11.77 20.78
C ALA A 429 19.54 -11.74 19.73
N PRO A 430 20.81 -11.99 20.11
CA PRO A 430 21.90 -12.11 19.15
C PRO A 430 21.70 -13.35 18.24
N ASP A 431 22.16 -13.28 16.99
CA ASP A 431 22.05 -14.41 16.04
C ASP A 431 22.79 -15.66 16.52
N SER A 432 23.79 -15.48 17.42
CA SER A 432 24.50 -16.59 18.07
C SER A 432 23.73 -17.21 19.24
N HIS A 433 22.49 -16.78 19.51
CA HIS A 433 21.70 -17.31 20.63
C HIS A 433 21.56 -18.85 20.54
N GLN A 434 21.71 -19.49 21.69
CA GLN A 434 21.54 -20.92 21.86
C GLN A 434 20.58 -21.17 23.01
N GLY A 435 19.69 -22.14 22.87
CA GLY A 435 18.76 -22.48 23.93
C GLY A 435 17.32 -22.69 23.46
N PRO A 436 16.40 -22.83 24.40
CA PRO A 436 14.99 -23.01 24.11
C PRO A 436 14.33 -21.70 23.67
N GLY A 437 13.24 -21.84 22.92
CA GLY A 437 12.38 -20.72 22.52
C GLY A 437 10.97 -21.19 22.18
N VAL A 438 10.13 -20.24 21.86
CA VAL A 438 8.75 -20.46 21.40
C VAL A 438 8.59 -19.83 20.03
N LEU A 439 8.04 -20.56 19.09
CA LEU A 439 7.75 -20.09 17.74
C LEU A 439 6.53 -19.18 17.76
N GLU A 440 6.71 -17.90 17.44
CA GLU A 440 5.62 -16.92 17.43
C GLU A 440 4.99 -16.76 16.04
N GLY A 441 5.73 -17.06 14.97
CA GLY A 441 5.25 -16.99 13.61
C GLY A 441 6.20 -17.70 12.66
N LEU A 442 5.72 -18.12 11.50
CA LEU A 442 6.50 -18.93 10.56
C LEU A 442 6.05 -18.78 9.11
N THR A 443 6.98 -19.14 8.21
CA THR A 443 6.70 -19.46 6.81
C THR A 443 7.69 -20.49 6.28
N VAL A 444 7.36 -21.09 5.14
CA VAL A 444 8.30 -21.90 4.35
C VAL A 444 8.46 -21.21 3.00
N GLU A 445 9.67 -20.84 2.66
CA GLU A 445 10.01 -20.32 1.33
C GLU A 445 10.04 -21.43 0.29
N TYR A 446 9.61 -21.10 -0.93
CA TYR A 446 9.60 -22.02 -2.06
C TYR A 446 10.39 -21.44 -3.24
N SER A 447 11.28 -22.26 -3.78
CA SER A 447 11.89 -22.06 -5.09
C SER A 447 11.00 -22.65 -6.20
N HIS A 448 11.53 -22.74 -7.42
CA HIS A 448 10.89 -23.48 -8.52
C HIS A 448 10.90 -25.01 -8.27
N ASP A 449 11.85 -25.49 -7.48
CA ASP A 449 12.08 -26.93 -7.25
C ASP A 449 11.32 -27.46 -6.01
N GLY A 450 10.67 -26.57 -5.24
CA GLY A 450 9.90 -26.94 -4.05
C GLY A 450 10.25 -26.13 -2.81
N PRO A 451 9.94 -26.65 -1.60
CA PRO A 451 10.27 -26.00 -0.34
C PRO A 451 11.80 -25.89 -0.20
N GLU A 452 12.28 -24.71 0.16
CA GLU A 452 13.70 -24.37 0.18
C GLU A 452 14.20 -24.11 1.60
N ARG A 453 13.43 -23.37 2.39
CA ARG A 453 13.83 -22.94 3.73
C ARG A 453 12.62 -22.63 4.61
N PHE A 454 12.68 -23.10 5.85
CA PHE A 454 11.81 -22.64 6.92
C PHE A 454 12.36 -21.33 7.50
N LEU A 455 11.50 -20.34 7.71
CA LEU A 455 11.79 -19.09 8.40
C LEU A 455 10.81 -18.95 9.56
N GLY A 456 11.33 -18.85 10.79
CA GLY A 456 10.56 -18.71 12.02
C GLY A 456 10.94 -17.48 12.80
N LEU A 457 9.95 -16.85 13.40
CA LEU A 457 10.11 -15.77 14.36
C LEU A 457 9.98 -16.39 15.76
N VAL A 458 11.04 -16.32 16.54
CA VAL A 458 11.15 -17.05 17.81
C VAL A 458 11.33 -16.08 18.97
N ARG A 459 10.59 -16.30 20.07
CA ARG A 459 10.81 -15.66 21.36
C ARG A 459 11.63 -16.58 22.26
N THR A 460 12.74 -16.06 22.79
CA THR A 460 13.58 -16.77 23.77
C THR A 460 12.94 -16.77 25.16
N GLU A 461 13.46 -17.59 26.08
CA GLU A 461 13.00 -17.60 27.48
C GLU A 461 13.22 -16.27 28.20
N GLU A 462 14.21 -15.48 27.79
CA GLU A 462 14.45 -14.13 28.32
C GLU A 462 13.51 -13.07 27.71
N GLY A 463 12.55 -13.48 26.86
CA GLY A 463 11.58 -12.60 26.22
C GLY A 463 12.11 -11.79 25.03
N ARG A 464 13.32 -12.10 24.55
CA ARG A 464 13.91 -11.48 23.35
C ARG A 464 13.43 -12.19 22.09
N ARG A 465 13.55 -11.53 20.92
CA ARG A 465 13.17 -12.11 19.64
C ARG A 465 14.34 -12.23 18.67
N LEU A 466 14.28 -13.23 17.81
CA LEU A 466 15.17 -13.39 16.65
C LEU A 466 14.47 -14.10 15.52
N TRP A 467 15.01 -13.94 14.31
CA TRP A 467 14.71 -14.82 13.20
C TRP A 467 15.55 -16.08 13.30
N ALA A 468 14.96 -17.22 13.03
CA ALA A 468 15.62 -18.52 12.95
C ALA A 468 15.20 -19.29 11.70
N THR A 469 16.10 -20.10 11.17
CA THR A 469 15.85 -20.85 9.94
C THR A 469 16.07 -22.33 10.14
N SER A 470 15.50 -23.15 9.26
CA SER A 470 15.80 -24.57 9.14
C SER A 470 15.71 -25.01 7.67
N ASN A 471 16.69 -25.82 7.25
CA ASN A 471 16.64 -26.48 5.93
C ASN A 471 16.23 -27.95 6.05
N ASP A 472 15.81 -28.38 7.26
CA ASP A 472 15.34 -29.73 7.49
C ASP A 472 13.97 -29.95 6.81
N SER A 473 13.89 -30.97 5.98
CA SER A 473 12.69 -31.29 5.21
C SER A 473 11.50 -31.72 6.08
N ALA A 474 11.75 -32.36 7.23
CA ALA A 474 10.71 -32.76 8.16
C ALA A 474 10.09 -31.50 8.84
N THR A 475 10.91 -30.55 9.25
CA THR A 475 10.48 -29.26 9.80
C THR A 475 9.61 -28.48 8.79
N MET A 476 10.05 -28.42 7.52
CA MET A 476 9.27 -27.74 6.46
C MET A 476 7.94 -28.46 6.18
N ALA A 477 7.93 -29.79 6.17
CA ALA A 477 6.71 -30.57 5.99
C ALA A 477 5.74 -30.38 7.17
N ALA A 478 6.23 -30.42 8.41
CA ALA A 478 5.42 -30.18 9.60
C ALA A 478 4.77 -28.77 9.56
N ALA A 479 5.53 -27.74 9.17
CA ALA A 479 5.04 -26.36 9.08
C ALA A 479 3.87 -26.17 8.11
N THR A 480 3.71 -27.05 7.13
CA THR A 480 2.63 -26.97 6.14
C THR A 480 1.44 -27.88 6.44
N THR A 481 1.55 -28.73 7.46
CA THR A 481 0.52 -29.73 7.80
C THR A 481 0.05 -29.67 9.25
N GLN A 482 0.79 -29.00 10.12
CA GLN A 482 0.52 -28.96 11.55
C GLN A 482 0.55 -27.49 12.05
N GLU A 483 -0.14 -27.25 13.20
CA GLU A 483 -0.01 -25.99 13.91
C GLU A 483 1.31 -25.96 14.68
N LEU A 484 2.17 -25.03 14.30
CA LEU A 484 3.46 -24.85 14.95
C LEU A 484 3.62 -23.49 15.66
N VAL A 485 2.69 -22.55 15.50
CA VAL A 485 2.73 -21.32 16.30
C VAL A 485 2.45 -21.68 17.76
N GLY A 486 3.35 -21.26 18.66
CA GLY A 486 3.34 -21.67 20.06
C GLY A 486 4.18 -22.92 20.37
N ALA A 487 4.70 -23.62 19.36
CA ALA A 487 5.55 -24.79 19.59
C ALA A 487 6.88 -24.41 20.23
N ARG A 488 7.40 -25.30 21.07
CA ARG A 488 8.74 -25.20 21.65
C ARG A 488 9.78 -25.57 20.61
N VAL A 489 10.85 -24.79 20.56
CA VAL A 489 11.97 -24.99 19.65
C VAL A 489 13.28 -24.92 20.40
N LYS A 490 14.31 -25.57 19.86
CA LYS A 490 15.69 -25.40 20.26
C LYS A 490 16.43 -24.60 19.21
N LEU A 491 17.22 -23.66 19.65
CA LEU A 491 18.03 -22.79 18.79
C LEU A 491 19.50 -23.14 18.96
N GLU A 492 20.22 -23.25 17.86
CA GLU A 492 21.68 -23.39 17.81
C GLU A 492 22.22 -22.41 16.75
N ALA A 493 22.68 -21.23 17.19
CA ALA A 493 23.25 -20.18 16.32
C ALA A 493 22.33 -19.82 15.13
N GLY A 494 21.06 -19.50 15.41
CA GLY A 494 20.07 -19.11 14.38
C GLY A 494 19.44 -20.27 13.61
N VAL A 495 19.89 -21.52 13.85
CA VAL A 495 19.26 -22.73 13.30
C VAL A 495 18.20 -23.25 14.28
N LEU A 496 17.01 -23.48 13.76
CA LEU A 496 15.85 -23.95 14.53
C LEU A 496 15.68 -25.46 14.38
N GLN A 497 15.42 -26.11 15.51
CA GLN A 497 15.00 -27.50 15.59
C GLN A 497 13.67 -27.56 16.37
N LEU A 498 12.68 -28.27 15.85
CA LEU A 498 11.45 -28.57 16.59
C LEU A 498 11.76 -29.52 17.73
N VAL A 499 11.23 -29.24 18.92
CA VAL A 499 11.34 -30.14 20.09
C VAL A 499 10.01 -30.87 20.19
N ASP A 500 10.04 -32.18 19.93
CA ASP A 500 8.93 -33.15 20.09
C ASP A 500 7.55 -32.56 19.70
N VAL A 501 7.20 -32.62 18.44
CA VAL A 501 5.83 -32.50 17.96
C VAL A 501 5.29 -33.94 17.91
N ASP A 502 4.72 -34.41 19.05
CA ASP A 502 3.97 -35.64 19.12
C ASP A 502 2.68 -35.63 18.28
#